data_fb2c60b480030717e8a4d28a4bad88e6
#
_entry.id   fb2c60b480030717e8a4d28a4bad88e6
#
_cell.length_a   1.000
_cell.length_b   1.000
_cell.length_c   1.000
_cell.angle_alpha   90.00
_cell.angle_beta   90.00
_cell.angle_gamma   90.00
#
_symmetry.space_group_name_H-M   'P 1'
#
loop_
_entity.id
_entity.type
_entity.pdbx_description
1 polymer ?
#
loop_
_entity_poly.entity_id
_entity_poly.type
_entity_poly.pdbx_seq_one_letter_code
_entity_poly.pdbx_strand_id
1 'polypeptide(L)'
;MENIAIGLLIPFIGTSLGSAMVFFMRNKINKRVEKLLLGFASGVMVAASIWSLMIPAIDMTEGQGKTGWIPAAIGFMLGVVFLLVLDSIIPHLHLKTDKPEGIKSRFKKTTMLVLAVTLHNIPEGMAVGVVFAGVLAQNMEMTLAGAVALSIGIAIQNFPEGAIISMPLKEEGVSKSKAFLYGSLSGIVEPIAATLTILLTSVVRPILPYILAFAAGAMIYVVVEELIPESQSGEHSNIGTIGVAIGFVVMMILDVALG
;
A
#
# COMPACT_ATOMS: atom_id res chain seq x y z
N MET A 1 -16.10 17.51 -5.31
CA MET A 1 -15.57 16.53 -6.29
C MET A 1 -14.10 16.77 -6.62
N GLU A 2 -13.67 18.01 -6.82
CA GLU A 2 -12.27 18.34 -7.13
C GLU A 2 -11.28 17.85 -6.04
N ASN A 3 -11.56 18.07 -4.76
CA ASN A 3 -10.74 17.60 -3.65
C ASN A 3 -10.63 16.05 -3.57
N ILE A 4 -11.66 15.35 -4.01
CA ILE A 4 -11.64 13.88 -4.05
C ILE A 4 -10.70 13.41 -5.16
N ALA A 5 -10.84 13.98 -6.37
CA ALA A 5 -9.97 13.62 -7.49
C ALA A 5 -8.49 13.85 -7.17
N ILE A 6 -8.16 14.95 -6.48
CA ILE A 6 -6.81 15.21 -6.00
C ILE A 6 -6.39 14.13 -4.99
N GLY A 7 -7.25 13.82 -4.02
CA GLY A 7 -6.97 12.80 -3.00
C GLY A 7 -6.63 11.43 -3.59
N LEU A 8 -7.34 11.01 -4.66
CA LEU A 8 -7.09 9.74 -5.34
C LEU A 8 -5.75 9.70 -6.10
N LEU A 9 -5.21 10.86 -6.49
CA LEU A 9 -3.94 10.96 -7.22
C LEU A 9 -2.72 11.08 -6.30
N ILE A 10 -2.92 11.47 -5.04
CA ILE A 10 -1.82 11.69 -4.08
C ILE A 10 -0.92 10.45 -3.94
N PRO A 11 -1.43 9.21 -3.74
CA PRO A 11 -0.61 8.02 -3.65
C PRO A 11 0.26 7.80 -4.90
N PHE A 12 -0.34 7.84 -6.07
CA PHE A 12 0.37 7.71 -7.35
C PHE A 12 1.48 8.77 -7.54
N ILE A 13 1.26 10.00 -7.06
CA ILE A 13 2.29 11.04 -7.07
C ILE A 13 3.46 10.62 -6.18
N GLY A 14 3.19 10.02 -5.01
CA GLY A 14 4.21 9.46 -4.12
C GLY A 14 5.09 8.43 -4.82
N THR A 15 4.49 7.41 -5.43
CA THR A 15 5.17 6.38 -6.22
C THR A 15 6.00 6.99 -7.36
N SER A 16 5.43 7.96 -8.07
CA SER A 16 6.11 8.62 -9.19
C SER A 16 7.31 9.47 -8.74
N LEU A 17 7.18 10.19 -7.64
CA LEU A 17 8.29 10.96 -7.04
C LEU A 17 9.41 10.03 -6.55
N GLY A 18 9.06 8.93 -5.90
CA GLY A 18 10.02 7.90 -5.52
C GLY A 18 10.75 7.32 -6.73
N SER A 19 10.01 6.95 -7.78
CA SER A 19 10.59 6.45 -9.03
C SER A 19 11.52 7.47 -9.70
N ALA A 20 11.24 8.77 -9.56
CA ALA A 20 12.09 9.83 -10.10
C ALA A 20 13.47 9.93 -9.43
N MET A 21 13.66 9.31 -8.25
CA MET A 21 14.96 9.24 -7.60
C MET A 21 16.03 8.58 -8.48
N VAL A 22 15.65 7.74 -9.42
CA VAL A 22 16.56 7.12 -10.41
C VAL A 22 17.34 8.15 -11.24
N PHE A 23 16.80 9.34 -11.46
CA PHE A 23 17.50 10.40 -12.21
C PHE A 23 18.68 10.97 -11.44
N PHE A 24 18.60 11.00 -10.11
CA PHE A 24 19.64 11.46 -9.21
C PHE A 24 20.64 10.37 -8.84
N MET A 25 20.33 9.12 -9.18
CA MET A 25 21.16 7.97 -8.86
C MET A 25 22.50 8.04 -9.62
N ARG A 26 23.61 8.03 -8.87
CA ARG A 26 24.98 7.91 -9.38
C ARG A 26 25.55 6.51 -9.12
N ASN A 27 25.27 5.94 -7.96
CA ASN A 27 25.75 4.64 -7.48
C ASN A 27 24.55 3.79 -7.03
N LYS A 28 24.82 2.53 -6.65
CA LYS A 28 23.81 1.64 -6.05
C LYS A 28 23.23 2.25 -4.79
N ILE A 29 21.97 1.92 -4.50
CA ILE A 29 21.34 2.32 -3.25
C ILE A 29 22.10 1.74 -2.05
N ASN A 30 22.26 2.52 -0.99
CA ASN A 30 22.87 2.03 0.22
C ASN A 30 21.90 1.07 0.91
N LYS A 31 22.32 -0.18 1.18
CA LYS A 31 21.51 -1.22 1.80
C LYS A 31 20.89 -0.82 3.15
N ARG A 32 21.58 0.05 3.93
CA ARG A 32 21.01 0.56 5.18
C ARG A 32 19.85 1.53 4.94
N VAL A 33 19.98 2.38 3.93
CA VAL A 33 18.91 3.30 3.51
C VAL A 33 17.73 2.51 2.98
N GLU A 34 17.97 1.50 2.14
CA GLU A 34 16.93 0.60 1.63
C GLU A 34 16.15 -0.07 2.77
N LYS A 35 16.84 -0.68 3.74
CA LYS A 35 16.21 -1.29 4.92
C LYS A 35 15.40 -0.28 5.76
N LEU A 36 15.92 0.94 5.94
CA LEU A 36 15.22 2.00 6.65
C LEU A 36 13.93 2.39 5.93
N LEU A 37 13.99 2.56 4.62
CA LEU A 37 12.84 2.96 3.80
C LEU A 37 11.76 1.88 3.75
N LEU A 38 12.14 0.60 3.57
CA LEU A 38 11.23 -0.54 3.64
C LEU A 38 10.56 -0.67 5.02
N GLY A 39 11.35 -0.56 6.08
CA GLY A 39 10.82 -0.54 7.43
C GLY A 39 9.86 0.62 7.65
N PHE A 40 10.23 1.82 7.19
CA PHE A 40 9.38 3.00 7.30
C PHE A 40 8.04 2.81 6.57
N ALA A 41 8.05 2.32 5.33
CA ALA A 41 6.83 1.99 4.59
C ALA A 41 5.97 0.97 5.35
N SER A 42 6.59 -0.12 5.86
CA SER A 42 5.89 -1.12 6.69
C SER A 42 5.18 -0.48 7.90
N GLY A 43 5.85 0.43 8.60
CA GLY A 43 5.29 1.10 9.77
C GLY A 43 4.10 1.99 9.42
N VAL A 44 4.20 2.77 8.34
CA VAL A 44 3.09 3.60 7.82
C VAL A 44 1.89 2.72 7.47
N MET A 45 2.09 1.62 6.72
CA MET A 45 1.02 0.70 6.32
C MET A 45 0.33 0.05 7.52
N VAL A 46 1.09 -0.40 8.54
CA VAL A 46 0.50 -0.98 9.76
C VAL A 46 -0.38 0.05 10.47
N ALA A 47 0.11 1.28 10.65
CA ALA A 47 -0.66 2.33 11.31
C ALA A 47 -1.93 2.70 10.52
N ALA A 48 -1.82 2.90 9.18
CA ALA A 48 -2.96 3.17 8.32
C ALA A 48 -4.00 2.04 8.38
N SER A 49 -3.56 0.78 8.35
CA SER A 49 -4.45 -0.37 8.47
C SER A 49 -5.25 -0.37 9.78
N ILE A 50 -4.67 0.14 10.87
CA ILE A 50 -5.34 0.18 12.18
C ILE A 50 -6.25 1.42 12.26
N TRP A 51 -5.69 2.62 12.16
CA TRP A 51 -6.42 3.87 12.42
C TRP A 51 -7.39 4.25 11.32
N SER A 52 -6.96 4.22 10.06
CA SER A 52 -7.80 4.66 8.95
C SER A 52 -8.80 3.60 8.47
N LEU A 53 -8.59 2.31 8.77
CA LEU A 53 -9.40 1.23 8.22
C LEU A 53 -10.07 0.35 9.30
N MET A 54 -9.30 -0.27 10.20
CA MET A 54 -9.85 -1.23 11.17
C MET A 54 -10.68 -0.57 12.26
N ILE A 55 -10.23 0.54 12.85
CA ILE A 55 -10.97 1.25 13.88
C ILE A 55 -12.30 1.73 13.30
N PRO A 56 -12.37 2.47 12.18
CA PRO A 56 -13.66 2.86 11.59
C PRO A 56 -14.56 1.68 11.24
N ALA A 57 -13.98 0.55 10.77
CA ALA A 57 -14.77 -0.64 10.48
C ALA A 57 -15.45 -1.23 11.73
N ILE A 58 -14.77 -1.19 12.88
CA ILE A 58 -15.31 -1.66 14.17
C ILE A 58 -16.36 -0.67 14.70
N ASP A 59 -16.06 0.63 14.69
CA ASP A 59 -16.92 1.69 15.21
C ASP A 59 -18.28 1.73 14.49
N MET A 60 -18.29 1.51 13.16
CA MET A 60 -19.53 1.40 12.39
C MET A 60 -20.45 0.26 12.84
N THR A 61 -19.95 -0.66 13.63
CA THR A 61 -20.68 -1.87 14.06
C THR A 61 -20.89 -1.93 15.58
N GLU A 62 -20.51 -0.90 16.35
CA GLU A 62 -20.68 -0.85 17.80
C GLU A 62 -22.13 -1.11 18.23
N GLY A 63 -23.13 -0.63 17.49
CA GLY A 63 -24.56 -0.85 17.77
C GLY A 63 -25.02 -2.32 17.68
N GLN A 64 -24.20 -3.24 17.17
CA GLN A 64 -24.49 -4.67 17.06
C GLN A 64 -24.13 -5.47 18.33
N GLY A 65 -23.68 -4.81 19.39
CA GLY A 65 -23.37 -5.43 20.67
C GLY A 65 -22.22 -6.46 20.53
N LYS A 66 -22.41 -7.67 21.11
CA LYS A 66 -21.37 -8.70 21.18
C LYS A 66 -20.93 -9.27 19.80
N THR A 67 -21.61 -8.97 18.71
CA THR A 67 -21.32 -9.46 17.35
C THR A 67 -20.69 -8.40 16.46
N GLY A 68 -20.50 -7.17 16.94
CA GLY A 68 -19.96 -6.05 16.17
C GLY A 68 -18.56 -6.29 15.56
N TRP A 69 -17.77 -7.18 16.15
CA TRP A 69 -16.45 -7.54 15.62
C TRP A 69 -16.49 -8.44 14.36
N ILE A 70 -17.63 -9.09 14.08
CA ILE A 70 -17.74 -10.09 13.00
C ILE A 70 -17.44 -9.49 11.61
N PRO A 71 -18.02 -8.33 11.20
CA PRO A 71 -17.70 -7.72 9.91
C PRO A 71 -16.22 -7.41 9.75
N ALA A 72 -15.58 -6.87 10.77
CA ALA A 72 -14.16 -6.54 10.75
C ALA A 72 -13.29 -7.81 10.63
N ALA A 73 -13.58 -8.85 11.40
CA ALA A 73 -12.83 -10.10 11.37
C ALA A 73 -12.97 -10.84 10.02
N ILE A 74 -14.19 -10.91 9.49
CA ILE A 74 -14.44 -11.56 8.19
C ILE A 74 -13.78 -10.76 7.07
N GLY A 75 -13.99 -9.44 7.03
CA GLY A 75 -13.38 -8.56 6.02
C GLY A 75 -11.87 -8.70 6.01
N PHE A 76 -11.23 -8.60 7.18
CA PHE A 76 -9.77 -8.74 7.32
C PHE A 76 -9.27 -10.07 6.77
N MET A 77 -9.86 -11.18 7.18
CA MET A 77 -9.44 -12.51 6.70
C MET A 77 -9.65 -12.68 5.19
N LEU A 78 -10.75 -12.13 4.65
CA LEU A 78 -10.98 -12.15 3.20
C LEU A 78 -9.92 -11.33 2.45
N GLY A 79 -9.45 -10.20 2.99
CA GLY A 79 -8.36 -9.41 2.42
C GLY A 79 -7.04 -10.18 2.39
N VAL A 80 -6.68 -10.83 3.50
CA VAL A 80 -5.50 -11.71 3.59
C VAL A 80 -5.58 -12.86 2.56
N VAL A 81 -6.71 -13.57 2.52
CA VAL A 81 -6.90 -14.70 1.59
C VAL A 81 -6.89 -14.23 0.13
N PHE A 82 -7.46 -13.08 -0.16
CA PHE A 82 -7.46 -12.50 -1.51
C PHE A 82 -6.03 -12.26 -2.01
N LEU A 83 -5.17 -11.63 -1.20
CA LEU A 83 -3.77 -11.41 -1.58
C LEU A 83 -2.99 -12.71 -1.66
N LEU A 84 -3.17 -13.63 -0.71
CA LEU A 84 -2.54 -14.96 -0.76
C LEU A 84 -2.89 -15.71 -2.07
N VAL A 85 -4.15 -15.61 -2.53
CA VAL A 85 -4.57 -16.24 -3.80
C VAL A 85 -3.96 -15.51 -4.99
N LEU A 86 -3.96 -14.18 -5.02
CA LEU A 86 -3.33 -13.40 -6.09
C LEU A 86 -1.84 -13.72 -6.21
N ASP A 87 -1.16 -13.73 -5.09
CA ASP A 87 0.25 -14.03 -4.95
C ASP A 87 0.59 -15.43 -5.50
N SER A 88 -0.25 -16.42 -5.18
CA SER A 88 -0.13 -17.80 -5.67
C SER A 88 -0.38 -17.94 -7.17
N ILE A 89 -1.16 -17.05 -7.79
CA ILE A 89 -1.58 -17.15 -9.21
C ILE A 89 -0.71 -16.28 -10.12
N ILE A 90 -0.44 -15.03 -9.70
CA ILE A 90 0.23 -14.08 -10.60
C ILE A 90 1.74 -14.32 -10.60
N PRO A 91 2.38 -14.49 -11.77
CA PRO A 91 3.82 -14.64 -11.85
C PRO A 91 4.52 -13.37 -11.42
N HIS A 92 5.21 -13.40 -10.29
CA HIS A 92 5.94 -12.26 -9.75
C HIS A 92 7.27 -12.69 -9.15
N LEU A 93 8.10 -11.73 -8.79
CA LEU A 93 9.43 -11.96 -8.22
C LEU A 93 9.70 -10.92 -7.14
N HIS A 94 10.06 -11.38 -5.96
CA HIS A 94 10.53 -10.50 -4.89
C HIS A 94 11.94 -9.95 -5.18
N LEU A 95 12.25 -8.76 -4.66
CA LEU A 95 13.48 -8.02 -4.98
C LEU A 95 14.79 -8.79 -4.75
N LYS A 96 14.81 -9.69 -3.78
CA LYS A 96 16.04 -10.39 -3.35
C LYS A 96 16.04 -11.89 -3.64
N THR A 97 15.04 -12.38 -4.36
CA THR A 97 14.96 -13.79 -4.78
C THR A 97 15.18 -13.93 -6.28
N ASP A 98 15.80 -15.07 -6.68
CA ASP A 98 15.91 -15.44 -8.09
C ASP A 98 14.89 -16.53 -8.47
N LYS A 99 13.99 -16.88 -7.53
CA LYS A 99 12.93 -17.87 -7.74
C LYS A 99 11.61 -17.14 -7.92
N PRO A 100 11.02 -17.16 -9.14
CA PRO A 100 9.69 -16.62 -9.35
C PRO A 100 8.63 -17.40 -8.58
N GLU A 101 7.65 -16.70 -8.06
CA GLU A 101 6.45 -17.24 -7.46
C GLU A 101 5.26 -17.17 -8.41
N GLY A 102 4.13 -17.77 -8.05
CA GLY A 102 2.97 -17.87 -8.92
C GLY A 102 3.09 -18.92 -10.03
N ILE A 103 2.22 -18.82 -11.02
CA ILE A 103 2.19 -19.76 -12.16
C ILE A 103 3.43 -19.56 -13.03
N LYS A 104 4.06 -20.67 -13.45
CA LYS A 104 5.25 -20.64 -14.31
C LYS A 104 5.00 -19.78 -15.56
N SER A 105 5.79 -18.75 -15.74
CA SER A 105 5.69 -17.83 -16.87
C SER A 105 7.05 -17.65 -17.57
N ARG A 106 6.99 -17.07 -18.78
CA ARG A 106 8.19 -16.66 -19.54
C ARG A 106 8.46 -15.15 -19.43
N PHE A 107 7.89 -14.50 -18.43
CA PHE A 107 8.11 -13.08 -18.23
C PHE A 107 9.57 -12.78 -17.84
N LYS A 108 10.05 -11.62 -18.29
CA LYS A 108 11.36 -11.14 -17.89
C LYS A 108 11.37 -10.80 -16.40
N LYS A 109 12.52 -10.95 -15.74
CA LYS A 109 12.72 -10.57 -14.33
C LYS A 109 12.15 -9.17 -14.02
N THR A 110 12.47 -8.19 -14.85
CA THR A 110 11.96 -6.81 -14.76
C THR A 110 10.43 -6.74 -14.73
N THR A 111 9.75 -7.52 -15.59
CA THR A 111 8.27 -7.52 -15.62
C THR A 111 7.69 -8.12 -14.35
N MET A 112 8.30 -9.20 -13.84
CA MET A 112 7.84 -9.86 -12.61
C MET A 112 8.04 -8.98 -11.37
N LEU A 113 9.15 -8.23 -11.29
CA LEU A 113 9.37 -7.25 -10.22
C LEU A 113 8.32 -6.13 -10.24
N VAL A 114 8.02 -5.59 -11.43
CA VAL A 114 6.98 -4.54 -11.55
C VAL A 114 5.61 -5.10 -11.20
N LEU A 115 5.29 -6.34 -11.59
CA LEU A 115 4.02 -6.98 -11.26
C LEU A 115 3.87 -7.19 -9.75
N ALA A 116 4.91 -7.62 -9.04
CA ALA A 116 4.87 -7.76 -7.59
C ALA A 116 4.32 -6.48 -6.95
N VAL A 117 5.01 -5.35 -7.15
CA VAL A 117 4.59 -4.07 -6.54
C VAL A 117 3.26 -3.57 -7.08
N THR A 118 2.95 -3.82 -8.36
CA THR A 118 1.61 -3.47 -8.89
C THR A 118 0.49 -4.18 -8.14
N LEU A 119 0.71 -5.43 -7.73
CA LEU A 119 -0.28 -6.19 -6.94
C LEU A 119 -0.49 -5.59 -5.55
N HIS A 120 0.59 -5.09 -4.93
CA HIS A 120 0.52 -4.47 -3.60
C HIS A 120 -0.18 -3.13 -3.62
N ASN A 121 -0.03 -2.37 -4.69
CA ASN A 121 -0.67 -1.06 -4.86
C ASN A 121 -2.19 -1.15 -5.10
N ILE A 122 -2.73 -2.34 -5.45
CA ILE A 122 -4.19 -2.53 -5.59
C ILE A 122 -4.93 -2.33 -4.26
N PRO A 123 -4.56 -3.01 -3.15
CA PRO A 123 -5.16 -2.77 -1.83
C PRO A 123 -5.04 -1.33 -1.35
N GLU A 124 -3.93 -0.66 -1.63
CA GLU A 124 -3.72 0.73 -1.25
C GLU A 124 -4.69 1.67 -1.96
N GLY A 125 -4.84 1.51 -3.28
CA GLY A 125 -5.85 2.22 -4.03
C GLY A 125 -7.27 1.92 -3.55
N MET A 126 -7.57 0.66 -3.22
CA MET A 126 -8.87 0.28 -2.64
C MET A 126 -9.08 0.93 -1.28
N ALA A 127 -8.07 0.99 -0.41
CA ALA A 127 -8.15 1.64 0.90
C ALA A 127 -8.51 3.12 0.75
N VAL A 128 -7.82 3.87 -0.11
CA VAL A 128 -8.15 5.26 -0.42
C VAL A 128 -9.57 5.38 -0.96
N GLY A 129 -9.90 4.54 -1.95
CA GLY A 129 -11.21 4.56 -2.59
C GLY A 129 -12.36 4.30 -1.63
N VAL A 130 -12.21 3.36 -0.69
CA VAL A 130 -13.25 2.99 0.27
C VAL A 130 -13.48 4.07 1.31
N VAL A 131 -12.42 4.73 1.78
CA VAL A 131 -12.55 5.85 2.72
C VAL A 131 -13.23 7.05 2.05
N PHE A 132 -12.83 7.42 0.83
CA PHE A 132 -13.55 8.47 0.08
C PHE A 132 -15.00 8.07 -0.28
N ALA A 133 -15.27 6.80 -0.55
CA ALA A 133 -16.64 6.32 -0.75
C ALA A 133 -17.48 6.48 0.53
N GLY A 134 -16.89 6.23 1.71
CA GLY A 134 -17.53 6.48 3.01
C GLY A 134 -17.85 7.96 3.23
N VAL A 135 -16.93 8.86 2.92
CA VAL A 135 -17.15 10.31 2.96
C VAL A 135 -18.29 10.71 2.03
N LEU A 136 -18.33 10.22 0.80
CA LEU A 136 -19.40 10.48 -0.17
C LEU A 136 -20.75 9.92 0.30
N ALA A 137 -20.75 8.80 1.00
CA ALA A 137 -21.93 8.20 1.59
C ALA A 137 -22.39 8.94 2.87
N GLN A 138 -21.73 10.02 3.27
CA GLN A 138 -21.98 10.78 4.48
C GLN A 138 -21.93 9.91 5.75
N ASN A 139 -21.00 8.97 5.79
CA ASN A 139 -20.78 8.15 6.97
C ASN A 139 -20.13 9.01 8.06
N MET A 140 -20.69 8.96 9.29
CA MET A 140 -20.25 9.83 10.39
C MET A 140 -18.86 9.50 10.93
N GLU A 141 -18.41 8.26 10.71
CA GLU A 141 -17.08 7.78 11.12
C GLU A 141 -15.98 8.16 10.12
N MET A 142 -16.33 8.85 9.01
CA MET A 142 -15.38 9.20 7.96
C MET A 142 -15.40 10.67 7.62
N THR A 143 -14.26 11.33 7.84
CA THR A 143 -14.06 12.74 7.50
C THR A 143 -13.27 12.90 6.20
N LEU A 144 -13.46 14.03 5.50
CA LEU A 144 -12.63 14.36 4.36
C LEU A 144 -11.17 14.56 4.79
N ALA A 145 -10.93 15.08 5.97
CA ALA A 145 -9.58 15.30 6.50
C ALA A 145 -8.87 13.97 6.75
N GLY A 146 -9.54 12.99 7.37
CA GLY A 146 -9.02 11.63 7.55
C GLY A 146 -8.75 10.92 6.21
N ALA A 147 -9.64 11.06 5.22
CA ALA A 147 -9.41 10.51 3.88
C ALA A 147 -8.17 11.10 3.20
N VAL A 148 -7.94 12.41 3.34
CA VAL A 148 -6.73 13.09 2.83
C VAL A 148 -5.50 12.68 3.63
N ALA A 149 -5.60 12.53 4.96
CA ALA A 149 -4.51 12.05 5.81
C ALA A 149 -4.05 10.65 5.39
N LEU A 150 -4.99 9.72 5.16
CA LEU A 150 -4.69 8.40 4.61
C LEU A 150 -3.98 8.50 3.25
N SER A 151 -4.50 9.30 2.31
CA SER A 151 -3.87 9.48 0.99
C SER A 151 -2.44 10.00 1.08
N ILE A 152 -2.19 10.95 1.98
CA ILE A 152 -0.84 11.49 2.25
C ILE A 152 0.06 10.42 2.86
N GLY A 153 -0.45 9.66 3.84
CA GLY A 153 0.28 8.56 4.46
C GLY A 153 0.71 7.51 3.44
N ILE A 154 -0.23 7.08 2.58
CA ILE A 154 0.07 6.15 1.48
C ILE A 154 1.08 6.75 0.50
N ALA A 155 0.98 8.02 0.14
CA ALA A 155 1.97 8.67 -0.73
C ALA A 155 3.38 8.70 -0.11
N ILE A 156 3.47 8.91 1.20
CA ILE A 156 4.75 8.93 1.93
C ILE A 156 5.40 7.54 1.92
N GLN A 157 4.65 6.45 2.08
CA GLN A 157 5.18 5.08 1.98
C GLN A 157 5.51 4.69 0.54
N ASN A 158 4.71 5.11 -0.42
CA ASN A 158 4.89 4.81 -1.85
C ASN A 158 6.14 5.48 -2.44
N PHE A 159 6.61 6.57 -1.83
CA PHE A 159 7.88 7.17 -2.24
C PHE A 159 9.07 6.20 -2.10
N PRO A 160 9.32 5.53 -0.96
CA PRO A 160 10.27 4.42 -0.89
C PRO A 160 10.03 3.33 -1.92
N GLU A 161 8.79 2.90 -2.13
CA GLU A 161 8.44 1.81 -3.03
C GLU A 161 8.79 2.12 -4.49
N GLY A 162 8.43 3.31 -4.97
CA GLY A 162 8.80 3.76 -6.31
C GLY A 162 10.32 3.81 -6.52
N ALA A 163 11.08 4.23 -5.51
CA ALA A 163 12.54 4.24 -5.55
C ALA A 163 13.12 2.81 -5.60
N ILE A 164 12.58 1.91 -4.78
CA ILE A 164 13.03 0.51 -4.67
C ILE A 164 12.76 -0.28 -5.97
N ILE A 165 11.77 0.11 -6.78
CA ILE A 165 11.58 -0.48 -8.10
C ILE A 165 12.53 0.13 -9.13
N SER A 166 12.53 1.46 -9.25
CA SER A 166 13.20 2.16 -10.33
C SER A 166 14.74 2.04 -10.25
N MET A 167 15.30 2.06 -9.04
CA MET A 167 16.75 2.01 -8.83
C MET A 167 17.36 0.66 -9.20
N PRO A 168 16.86 -0.51 -8.75
CA PRO A 168 17.36 -1.81 -9.18
C PRO A 168 17.21 -2.04 -10.69
N LEU A 169 16.12 -1.60 -11.30
CA LEU A 169 15.96 -1.68 -12.75
C LEU A 169 17.08 -0.95 -13.50
N LYS A 170 17.52 0.20 -12.98
CA LYS A 170 18.68 0.92 -13.53
C LYS A 170 19.97 0.15 -13.31
N GLU A 171 20.15 -0.53 -12.18
CA GLU A 171 21.31 -1.38 -11.91
C GLU A 171 21.39 -2.57 -12.86
N GLU A 172 20.25 -3.12 -13.27
CA GLU A 172 20.14 -4.21 -14.28
C GLU A 172 20.32 -3.72 -15.74
N GLY A 173 20.67 -2.43 -15.95
CA GLY A 173 20.97 -1.87 -17.27
C GLY A 173 19.79 -1.23 -17.99
N VAL A 174 18.62 -1.13 -17.36
CA VAL A 174 17.49 -0.38 -17.91
C VAL A 174 17.84 1.11 -17.92
N SER A 175 17.47 1.84 -18.98
CA SER A 175 17.69 3.30 -19.03
C SER A 175 16.91 4.01 -17.94
N LYS A 176 17.43 5.13 -17.40
CA LYS A 176 16.80 5.91 -16.32
C LYS A 176 15.34 6.27 -16.62
N SER A 177 15.07 6.70 -17.86
CA SER A 177 13.69 7.06 -18.27
C SER A 177 12.74 5.87 -18.30
N LYS A 178 13.20 4.69 -18.72
CA LYS A 178 12.39 3.47 -18.68
C LYS A 178 12.20 2.96 -17.26
N ALA A 179 13.25 3.01 -16.43
CA ALA A 179 13.17 2.62 -15.03
C ALA A 179 12.19 3.53 -14.27
N PHE A 180 12.23 4.85 -14.49
CA PHE A 180 11.24 5.79 -13.98
C PHE A 180 9.83 5.44 -14.45
N LEU A 181 9.65 5.21 -15.75
CA LEU A 181 8.33 4.88 -16.31
C LEU A 181 7.75 3.59 -15.70
N TYR A 182 8.56 2.54 -15.58
CA TYR A 182 8.11 1.27 -15.01
C TYR A 182 7.77 1.39 -13.52
N GLY A 183 8.59 2.10 -12.74
CA GLY A 183 8.29 2.37 -11.36
C GLY A 183 7.05 3.25 -11.17
N SER A 184 6.86 4.28 -12.01
CA SER A 184 5.63 5.09 -11.94
C SER A 184 4.39 4.29 -12.37
N LEU A 185 4.51 3.45 -13.40
CA LEU A 185 3.37 2.64 -13.88
C LEU A 185 2.93 1.57 -12.88
N SER A 186 3.80 1.11 -11.96
CA SER A 186 3.36 0.20 -10.90
C SER A 186 2.32 0.84 -9.98
N GLY A 187 2.38 2.16 -9.77
CA GLY A 187 1.43 2.92 -8.96
C GLY A 187 0.15 3.33 -9.69
N ILE A 188 0.06 3.19 -11.03
CA ILE A 188 -1.13 3.64 -11.77
C ILE A 188 -2.40 2.88 -11.38
N VAL A 189 -2.26 1.68 -10.81
CA VAL A 189 -3.40 0.89 -10.34
C VAL A 189 -4.06 1.49 -9.11
N GLU A 190 -3.38 2.34 -8.34
CA GLU A 190 -3.91 3.00 -7.15
C GLU A 190 -5.09 3.91 -7.49
N PRO A 191 -4.94 4.96 -8.34
CA PRO A 191 -6.08 5.80 -8.71
C PRO A 191 -7.16 5.02 -9.50
N ILE A 192 -6.80 3.95 -10.22
CA ILE A 192 -7.76 3.09 -10.91
C ILE A 192 -8.60 2.33 -9.89
N ALA A 193 -7.97 1.62 -8.94
CA ALA A 193 -8.66 0.85 -7.91
C ALA A 193 -9.50 1.78 -7.02
N ALA A 194 -8.98 2.94 -6.63
CA ALA A 194 -9.70 3.93 -5.85
C ALA A 194 -10.94 4.45 -6.61
N THR A 195 -10.80 4.79 -7.89
CA THR A 195 -11.92 5.25 -8.72
C THR A 195 -12.98 4.16 -8.88
N LEU A 196 -12.59 2.92 -9.15
CA LEU A 196 -13.52 1.78 -9.26
C LEU A 196 -14.27 1.56 -7.94
N THR A 197 -13.59 1.65 -6.80
CA THR A 197 -14.22 1.54 -5.48
C THR A 197 -15.26 2.65 -5.26
N ILE A 198 -14.97 3.88 -5.64
CA ILE A 198 -15.92 5.00 -5.55
C ILE A 198 -17.10 4.79 -6.50
N LEU A 199 -16.89 4.37 -7.73
CA LEU A 199 -17.97 4.11 -8.67
C LEU A 199 -18.93 3.00 -8.18
N LEU A 200 -18.43 2.09 -7.37
CA LEU A 200 -19.19 1.03 -6.72
C LEU A 200 -19.78 1.44 -5.36
N THR A 201 -19.79 2.74 -4.99
CA THR A 201 -20.24 3.22 -3.67
C THR A 201 -21.63 2.71 -3.29
N SER A 202 -22.57 2.59 -4.22
CA SER A 202 -23.92 2.03 -3.94
C SER A 202 -23.87 0.58 -3.46
N VAL A 203 -22.88 -0.20 -3.92
CA VAL A 203 -22.63 -1.59 -3.49
C VAL A 203 -21.78 -1.62 -2.23
N VAL A 204 -20.77 -0.74 -2.15
CA VAL A 204 -19.81 -0.65 -1.04
C VAL A 204 -20.47 -0.17 0.25
N ARG A 205 -21.39 0.81 0.17
CA ARG A 205 -22.04 1.42 1.34
C ARG A 205 -22.64 0.42 2.32
N PRO A 206 -23.47 -0.56 1.93
CA PRO A 206 -24.09 -1.50 2.88
C PRO A 206 -23.10 -2.49 3.50
N ILE A 207 -21.93 -2.69 2.89
CA ILE A 207 -20.89 -3.61 3.36
C ILE A 207 -19.58 -2.90 3.71
N LEU A 208 -19.66 -1.59 3.95
CA LEU A 208 -18.49 -0.73 4.20
C LEU A 208 -17.55 -1.26 5.28
N PRO A 209 -18.03 -1.74 6.46
CA PRO A 209 -17.13 -2.31 7.48
C PRO A 209 -16.34 -3.51 7.00
N TYR A 210 -16.94 -4.36 6.15
CA TYR A 210 -16.24 -5.50 5.56
C TYR A 210 -15.16 -5.08 4.57
N ILE A 211 -15.45 -4.07 3.72
CA ILE A 211 -14.51 -3.61 2.69
C ILE A 211 -13.33 -2.83 3.30
N LEU A 212 -13.58 -2.02 4.34
CA LEU A 212 -12.52 -1.36 5.11
C LEU A 212 -11.57 -2.39 5.73
N ALA A 213 -12.14 -3.37 6.44
CA ALA A 213 -11.34 -4.42 7.05
C ALA A 213 -10.65 -5.31 6.00
N PHE A 214 -11.28 -5.53 4.84
CA PHE A 214 -10.66 -6.24 3.70
C PHE A 214 -9.40 -5.50 3.22
N ALA A 215 -9.47 -4.20 3.00
CA ALA A 215 -8.31 -3.40 2.59
C ALA A 215 -7.21 -3.45 3.66
N ALA A 216 -7.56 -3.35 4.95
CA ALA A 216 -6.62 -3.49 6.06
C ALA A 216 -5.92 -4.86 6.06
N GLY A 217 -6.69 -5.96 5.89
CA GLY A 217 -6.15 -7.31 5.85
C GLY A 217 -5.19 -7.53 4.67
N ALA A 218 -5.55 -7.01 3.50
CA ALA A 218 -4.71 -7.07 2.31
C ALA A 218 -3.40 -6.28 2.51
N MET A 219 -3.46 -5.07 3.09
CA MET A 219 -2.26 -4.28 3.40
C MET A 219 -1.37 -4.98 4.44
N ILE A 220 -1.93 -5.57 5.48
CA ILE A 220 -1.15 -6.32 6.49
C ILE A 220 -0.50 -7.56 5.87
N TYR A 221 -1.15 -8.24 4.91
CA TYR A 221 -0.53 -9.33 4.17
C TYR A 221 0.77 -8.87 3.49
N VAL A 222 0.73 -7.78 2.73
CA VAL A 222 1.92 -7.21 2.05
C VAL A 222 3.03 -6.86 3.04
N VAL A 223 2.67 -6.24 4.16
CA VAL A 223 3.65 -5.87 5.20
C VAL A 223 4.37 -7.08 5.76
N VAL A 224 3.63 -8.15 6.06
CA VAL A 224 4.19 -9.35 6.71
C VAL A 224 4.92 -10.24 5.71
N GLU A 225 4.40 -10.40 4.50
CA GLU A 225 4.97 -11.27 3.48
C GLU A 225 6.19 -10.66 2.79
N GLU A 226 6.21 -9.35 2.58
CA GLU A 226 7.26 -8.73 1.80
C GLU A 226 8.07 -7.65 2.53
N LEU A 227 7.42 -6.58 2.98
CA LEU A 227 8.15 -5.38 3.41
C LEU A 227 8.99 -5.64 4.67
N ILE A 228 8.44 -6.32 5.67
CA ILE A 228 9.17 -6.66 6.90
C ILE A 228 10.31 -7.64 6.59
N PRO A 229 10.10 -8.79 5.91
CA PRO A 229 11.19 -9.69 5.55
C PRO A 229 12.31 -9.00 4.75
N GLU A 230 11.96 -8.17 3.78
CA GLU A 230 12.96 -7.45 2.99
C GLU A 230 13.73 -6.42 3.82
N SER A 231 13.06 -5.68 4.71
CA SER A 231 13.71 -4.73 5.62
C SER A 231 14.70 -5.38 6.59
N GLN A 232 14.49 -6.66 6.92
CA GLN A 232 15.33 -7.45 7.82
C GLN A 232 16.36 -8.32 7.08
N SER A 233 16.33 -8.38 5.74
CA SER A 233 17.17 -9.29 4.96
C SER A 233 18.67 -8.99 5.05
N GLY A 234 19.53 -10.01 4.85
CA GLY A 234 20.99 -9.89 4.88
C GLY A 234 21.58 -9.77 6.30
N GLU A 235 22.65 -8.98 6.47
CA GLU A 235 23.28 -8.82 7.79
C GLU A 235 22.32 -8.21 8.82
N HIS A 236 22.34 -8.72 10.04
CA HIS A 236 21.50 -8.23 11.13
C HIS A 236 21.71 -6.73 11.38
N SER A 237 20.61 -6.00 11.46
CA SER A 237 20.63 -4.56 11.71
C SER A 237 19.28 -4.10 12.26
N ASN A 238 19.29 -3.26 13.27
CA ASN A 238 18.07 -2.69 13.85
C ASN A 238 17.47 -1.54 13.00
N ILE A 239 18.12 -1.19 11.88
CA ILE A 239 17.70 -0.03 11.06
C ILE A 239 16.30 -0.22 10.48
N GLY A 240 15.96 -1.44 10.00
CA GLY A 240 14.61 -1.77 9.53
C GLY A 240 13.57 -1.60 10.64
N THR A 241 13.85 -2.14 11.83
CA THR A 241 12.97 -2.00 13.01
C THR A 241 12.77 -0.54 13.43
N ILE A 242 13.85 0.26 13.40
CA ILE A 242 13.76 1.71 13.67
C ILE A 242 12.89 2.38 12.61
N GLY A 243 13.05 1.99 11.33
CA GLY A 243 12.20 2.46 10.24
C GLY A 243 10.72 2.19 10.52
N VAL A 244 10.37 0.94 10.87
CA VAL A 244 8.98 0.56 11.24
C VAL A 244 8.44 1.44 12.36
N ALA A 245 9.20 1.64 13.43
CA ALA A 245 8.76 2.47 14.55
C ALA A 245 8.51 3.93 14.14
N ILE A 246 9.41 4.51 13.34
CA ILE A 246 9.27 5.89 12.85
C ILE A 246 8.07 6.01 11.92
N GLY A 247 7.92 5.12 10.94
CA GLY A 247 6.80 5.13 10.00
C GLY A 247 5.45 5.00 10.70
N PHE A 248 5.37 4.06 11.66
CA PHE A 248 4.18 3.88 12.49
C PHE A 248 3.78 5.15 13.23
N VAL A 249 4.75 5.80 13.91
CA VAL A 249 4.49 7.03 14.67
C VAL A 249 4.09 8.18 13.75
N VAL A 250 4.74 8.33 12.59
CA VAL A 250 4.40 9.38 11.62
C VAL A 250 2.95 9.22 11.14
N MET A 251 2.55 8.02 10.75
CA MET A 251 1.18 7.79 10.26
C MET A 251 0.15 7.92 11.38
N MET A 252 0.44 7.39 12.57
CA MET A 252 -0.41 7.56 13.74
C MET A 252 -0.67 9.05 14.04
N ILE A 253 0.38 9.89 13.94
CA ILE A 253 0.23 11.34 14.14
C ILE A 253 -0.64 11.96 13.06
N LEU A 254 -0.46 11.57 11.80
CA LEU A 254 -1.27 12.07 10.68
C LEU A 254 -2.75 11.73 10.89
N ASP A 255 -3.06 10.49 11.23
CA ASP A 255 -4.45 10.06 11.49
C ASP A 255 -5.06 10.79 12.69
N VAL A 256 -4.38 10.81 13.84
CA VAL A 256 -4.94 11.40 15.08
C VAL A 256 -4.99 12.93 15.02
N ALA A 257 -4.07 13.59 14.33
CA ALA A 257 -4.03 15.05 14.26
C ALA A 257 -4.90 15.65 13.14
N LEU A 258 -5.17 14.90 12.08
CA LEU A 258 -5.93 15.37 10.90
C LEU A 258 -7.26 14.64 10.72
N GLY A 259 -7.39 13.40 11.23
CA GLY A 259 -8.61 12.58 11.16
C GLY A 259 -9.57 12.97 12.23
#